data_e217982756861c2177a5d7f78122333a
#
_entry.id   e217982756861c2177a5d7f78122333a
#
_cell.length_a   1.000
_cell.length_b   1.000
_cell.length_c   1.000
_cell.angle_alpha   90.00
_cell.angle_beta   90.00
_cell.angle_gamma   90.00
#
_symmetry.space_group_name_H-M   'P 1'
#
loop_
_entity.id
_entity.type
_entity.pdbx_description
1 polymer ?
#
loop_
_entity_poly.entity_id
_entity_poly.type
_entity_poly.pdbx_seq_one_letter_code
_entity_poly.pdbx_strand_id
1 'polypeptide(L)'
;MNWAKKRMYELRNNQFRPEQIELYKQLRATRTNSDILMEYKVTYMYDEEQRVAIGDIVDLTRKEIFRLNGAIHMSSELRILRDEIQKEGLEALGWKVTDVDTDV
;
A
#
# COMPACT_ATOMS: atom_id res chain seq x y z
N MET A 1 22.31 16.13 2.90
CA MET A 1 21.86 14.90 3.57
C MET A 1 23.09 14.21 4.17
N ASN A 2 23.04 13.85 5.44
CA ASN A 2 24.17 13.18 6.04
C ASN A 2 24.25 11.72 5.57
N TRP A 3 25.41 11.12 5.81
CA TRP A 3 25.73 9.74 5.42
C TRP A 3 24.73 8.72 5.95
N ALA A 4 24.33 8.83 7.22
CA ALA A 4 23.43 7.87 7.84
C ALA A 4 22.04 7.89 7.21
N LYS A 5 21.49 9.06 6.94
CA LYS A 5 20.19 9.20 6.27
C LYS A 5 20.23 8.62 4.86
N LYS A 6 21.29 8.89 4.12
CA LYS A 6 21.45 8.37 2.76
C LYS A 6 21.48 6.84 2.78
N ARG A 7 22.21 6.26 3.71
CA ARG A 7 22.31 4.80 3.82
C ARG A 7 20.98 4.17 4.24
N MET A 8 20.26 4.79 5.16
CA MET A 8 18.92 4.33 5.56
C MET A 8 17.97 4.34 4.36
N TYR A 9 18.02 5.37 3.57
CA TYR A 9 17.20 5.50 2.37
C TYR A 9 17.51 4.39 1.36
N GLU A 10 18.79 4.13 1.12
CA GLU A 10 19.23 3.06 0.22
C GLU A 10 18.76 1.69 0.71
N LEU A 11 18.89 1.42 2.00
CA LEU A 11 18.47 0.15 2.60
C LEU A 11 16.96 -0.04 2.51
N ARG A 12 16.18 1.02 2.72
CA ARG A 12 14.73 0.98 2.56
C ARG A 12 14.33 0.66 1.13
N ASN A 13 14.96 1.30 0.16
CA ASN A 13 14.66 1.07 -1.24
C ASN A 13 14.93 -0.37 -1.66
N ASN A 14 15.97 -1.00 -1.08
CA ASN A 14 16.30 -2.39 -1.36
C ASN A 14 15.29 -3.38 -0.77
N GLN A 15 14.42 -2.94 0.16
CA GLN A 15 13.39 -3.79 0.75
C GLN A 15 12.10 -3.81 -0.08
N PHE A 16 11.93 -2.88 -0.99
CA PHE A 16 10.72 -2.81 -1.80
C PHE A 16 10.87 -3.68 -3.05
N ARG A 17 9.75 -4.32 -3.43
CA ARG A 17 9.73 -5.11 -4.66
C ARG A 17 9.85 -4.21 -5.88
N PRO A 18 10.47 -4.69 -6.98
CA PRO A 18 10.59 -3.89 -8.20
C PRO A 18 9.25 -3.37 -8.73
N GLU A 19 8.19 -4.16 -8.63
CA GLU A 19 6.85 -3.79 -9.07
C GLU A 19 6.30 -2.61 -8.26
N GLN A 20 6.58 -2.61 -6.96
CA GLN A 20 6.15 -1.53 -6.07
C GLN A 20 6.87 -0.22 -6.42
N ILE A 21 8.18 -0.29 -6.63
CA ILE A 21 8.98 0.87 -7.01
C ILE A 21 8.52 1.43 -8.35
N GLU A 22 8.27 0.57 -9.32
CA GLU A 22 7.82 0.96 -10.65
C GLU A 22 6.46 1.67 -10.59
N LEU A 23 5.51 1.10 -9.89
CA LEU A 23 4.19 1.72 -9.72
C LEU A 23 4.30 3.06 -9.01
N TYR A 24 5.13 3.16 -7.97
CA TYR A 24 5.37 4.40 -7.26
C TYR A 24 5.89 5.48 -8.20
N LYS A 25 6.86 5.14 -9.04
CA LYS A 25 7.41 6.09 -10.02
C LYS A 25 6.37 6.56 -11.03
N GLN A 26 5.56 5.64 -11.53
CA GLN A 26 4.48 5.96 -12.47
C GLN A 26 3.45 6.90 -11.85
N LEU A 27 3.03 6.62 -10.61
CA LEU A 27 2.07 7.46 -9.92
C LEU A 27 2.64 8.84 -9.62
N ARG A 28 3.90 8.93 -9.23
CA ARG A 28 4.57 10.21 -9.01
C ARG A 28 4.65 11.03 -10.28
N ALA A 29 4.90 10.38 -11.40
CA ALA A 29 5.00 11.07 -12.70
C ALA A 29 3.64 11.57 -13.21
N THR A 30 2.56 10.84 -12.94
CA THR A 30 1.22 11.17 -13.45
C THR A 30 0.37 11.97 -12.48
N ARG A 31 0.66 11.89 -11.17
CA ARG A 31 -0.10 12.57 -10.11
C ARG A 31 0.80 13.57 -9.39
N THR A 32 1.23 14.60 -10.10
CA THR A 32 2.25 15.54 -9.62
C THR A 32 1.82 16.34 -8.40
N ASN A 33 0.52 16.52 -8.18
CA ASN A 33 -0.01 17.27 -7.05
C ASN A 33 -0.49 16.37 -5.90
N SER A 34 -0.27 15.07 -6.00
CA SER A 34 -0.67 14.12 -4.96
C SER A 34 0.50 13.80 -4.04
N ASP A 35 0.16 13.58 -2.77
CA ASP A 35 1.11 13.15 -1.76
C ASP A 35 1.10 11.62 -1.71
N ILE A 36 2.12 10.98 -2.30
CA ILE A 36 2.19 9.54 -2.49
C ILE A 36 3.31 8.96 -1.64
N LEU A 37 2.98 8.00 -0.81
CA LEU A 37 3.90 7.36 0.13
C LEU A 37 3.91 5.85 -0.06
N MET A 38 5.05 5.22 0.24
CA MET A 38 5.17 3.76 0.26
C MET A 38 5.09 3.26 1.70
N GLU A 39 4.43 2.10 1.87
CA GLU A 39 4.29 1.41 3.17
C GLU A 39 3.74 2.31 4.26
N TYR A 40 2.64 2.96 3.96
CA TYR A 40 1.97 3.86 4.88
C TYR A 40 0.92 3.11 5.70
N LYS A 41 0.91 3.32 7.00
CA LYS A 41 -0.05 2.69 7.92
C LYS A 41 -1.33 3.50 7.98
N VAL A 42 -2.45 2.81 7.76
CA VAL A 42 -3.79 3.41 7.86
C VAL A 42 -4.57 2.64 8.91
N THR A 43 -5.16 3.36 9.86
CA THR A 43 -5.99 2.77 10.89
C THR A 43 -7.45 2.73 10.43
N TYR A 44 -8.12 1.62 10.66
CA TYR A 44 -9.54 1.46 10.34
C TYR A 44 -10.25 0.68 11.44
N MET A 45 -11.58 0.74 11.43
CA MET A 45 -12.42 0.02 12.38
C MET A 45 -13.15 -1.12 11.66
N TYR A 46 -13.19 -2.26 12.31
CA TYR A 46 -14.02 -3.38 11.87
C TYR A 46 -14.55 -4.11 13.07
N ASP A 47 -15.88 -4.29 13.12
CA ASP A 47 -16.57 -4.98 14.23
C ASP A 47 -16.15 -4.40 15.60
N GLU A 48 -16.14 -3.07 15.70
CA GLU A 48 -15.77 -2.31 16.91
C GLU A 48 -14.31 -2.46 17.33
N GLU A 49 -13.48 -3.15 16.54
CA GLU A 49 -12.06 -3.30 16.80
C GLU A 49 -11.24 -2.36 15.91
N GLN A 50 -10.24 -1.74 16.52
CA GLN A 50 -9.29 -0.93 15.78
C GLN A 50 -8.24 -1.82 15.14
N ARG A 51 -8.03 -1.66 13.85
CA ARG A 51 -7.07 -2.43 13.07
C ARG A 51 -6.17 -1.50 12.25
N VAL A 52 -5.02 -2.01 11.85
CA VAL A 52 -4.05 -1.26 11.06
C VAL A 52 -3.82 -1.99 9.74
N ALA A 53 -3.91 -1.23 8.64
CA ALA A 53 -3.52 -1.70 7.32
C ALA A 53 -2.24 -1.00 6.90
N ILE A 54 -1.36 -1.73 6.21
CA ILE A 54 -0.18 -1.14 5.60
C ILE A 54 -0.43 -1.14 4.09
N GLY A 55 -0.61 0.06 3.53
CA GLY A 55 -0.74 0.20 2.08
C GLY A 55 0.64 0.14 1.43
N ASP A 56 0.79 -0.69 0.41
CA ASP A 56 2.06 -0.76 -0.33
C ASP A 56 2.41 0.59 -0.94
N ILE A 57 1.41 1.25 -1.51
CA ILE A 57 1.50 2.62 -1.97
C ILE A 57 0.19 3.31 -1.59
N VAL A 58 0.29 4.52 -1.05
CA VAL A 58 -0.89 5.30 -0.61
C VAL A 58 -0.83 6.69 -1.20
N ASP A 59 -1.91 7.11 -1.86
CA ASP A 59 -2.12 8.47 -2.30
C ASP A 59 -3.01 9.16 -1.27
N LEU A 60 -2.40 9.97 -0.41
CA LEU A 60 -3.10 10.65 0.67
C LEU A 60 -4.06 11.71 0.13
N THR A 61 -3.72 12.36 -0.95
CA THR A 61 -4.51 13.44 -1.52
C THR A 61 -5.83 12.92 -2.09
N ARG A 62 -5.78 11.80 -2.79
CA ARG A 62 -6.95 11.18 -3.41
C ARG A 62 -7.60 10.10 -2.53
N LYS A 63 -7.01 9.80 -1.38
CA LYS A 63 -7.45 8.74 -0.48
C LYS A 63 -7.56 7.40 -1.20
N GLU A 64 -6.50 7.02 -1.87
CA GLU A 64 -6.42 5.75 -2.58
C GLU A 64 -5.28 4.89 -2.04
N ILE A 65 -5.57 3.64 -1.74
CA ILE A 65 -4.60 2.66 -1.25
C ILE A 65 -4.40 1.61 -2.33
N PHE A 66 -3.15 1.41 -2.73
CA PHE A 66 -2.77 0.38 -3.69
C PHE A 66 -2.22 -0.82 -2.95
N ARG A 67 -2.80 -2.00 -3.22
CA ARG A 67 -2.32 -3.27 -2.68
C ARG A 67 -1.76 -4.08 -3.84
N LEU A 68 -0.49 -4.49 -3.71
CA LEU A 68 0.15 -5.31 -4.73
C LEU A 68 -0.01 -6.78 -4.35
N ASN A 69 -0.67 -7.54 -5.20
CA ASN A 69 -0.98 -8.94 -4.97
C ASN A 69 -0.13 -9.84 -5.87
N GLY A 70 0.64 -10.74 -5.25
CA GLY A 70 1.34 -11.79 -5.98
C GLY A 70 0.55 -13.10 -5.94
N ALA A 71 0.89 -14.07 -6.79
CA ALA A 71 0.21 -15.37 -6.90
C ALA A 71 0.12 -16.09 -5.55
N ILE A 72 1.15 -15.97 -4.74
CA ILE A 72 1.24 -16.64 -3.44
C ILE A 72 0.15 -16.16 -2.49
N HIS A 73 -0.34 -14.94 -2.68
CA HIS A 73 -1.36 -14.35 -1.81
C HIS A 73 -2.78 -14.84 -2.08
N MET A 74 -3.01 -15.50 -3.21
CA MET A 74 -4.34 -15.92 -3.62
C MET A 74 -4.72 -17.31 -3.11
N SER A 75 -3.81 -18.05 -2.48
CA SER A 75 -3.98 -19.46 -2.16
C SER A 75 -4.61 -19.75 -0.79
N SER A 76 -4.79 -18.76 0.09
CA SER A 76 -5.30 -18.96 1.43
C SER A 76 -6.68 -18.32 1.60
N GLU A 77 -7.67 -19.12 1.97
CA GLU A 77 -9.02 -18.61 2.27
C GLU A 77 -9.00 -17.57 3.39
N LEU A 78 -8.21 -17.83 4.44
CA LEU A 78 -8.06 -16.88 5.54
C LEU A 78 -7.52 -15.52 5.07
N ARG A 79 -6.60 -15.56 4.14
CA ARG A 79 -6.00 -14.33 3.59
C ARG A 79 -6.99 -13.56 2.75
N ILE A 80 -7.78 -14.26 1.93
CA ILE A 80 -8.84 -13.64 1.14
C ILE A 80 -9.85 -12.95 2.05
N LEU A 81 -10.26 -13.62 3.14
CA LEU A 81 -11.18 -13.03 4.10
C LEU A 81 -10.60 -11.80 4.79
N ARG A 82 -9.33 -11.85 5.18
CA ARG A 82 -8.64 -10.70 5.77
C ARG A 82 -8.59 -9.51 4.83
N ASP A 83 -8.31 -9.77 3.55
CA ASP A 83 -8.24 -8.72 2.54
C ASP A 83 -9.61 -8.09 2.31
N GLU A 84 -10.68 -8.88 2.33
CA GLU A 84 -12.04 -8.38 2.21
C GLU A 84 -12.44 -7.52 3.42
N ILE A 85 -12.11 -7.96 4.62
CA ILE A 85 -12.36 -7.21 5.86
C ILE A 85 -11.63 -5.86 5.83
N GLN A 86 -10.37 -5.89 5.44
CA GLN A 86 -9.56 -4.68 5.34
C GLN A 86 -10.15 -3.71 4.32
N LYS A 87 -10.51 -4.22 3.14
CA LYS A 87 -11.11 -3.41 2.09
C LYS A 87 -12.40 -2.76 2.54
N GLU A 88 -13.29 -3.54 3.15
CA GLU A 88 -14.56 -3.04 3.66
C GLU A 88 -14.36 -1.94 4.71
N GLY A 89 -13.47 -2.17 5.67
CA GLY A 89 -13.20 -1.20 6.73
C GLY A 89 -12.57 0.09 6.19
N LEU A 90 -11.68 -0.01 5.22
CA LEU A 90 -11.05 1.16 4.60
C LEU A 90 -12.03 1.93 3.74
N GLU A 91 -12.86 1.24 2.95
CA GLU A 91 -13.85 1.89 2.11
C GLU A 91 -14.91 2.64 2.95
N ALA A 92 -15.25 2.10 4.12
CA ALA A 92 -16.16 2.76 5.04
C ALA A 92 -15.62 4.11 5.54
N LEU A 93 -14.30 4.29 5.52
CA LEU A 93 -13.65 5.55 5.88
C LEU A 93 -13.43 6.48 4.69
N GLY A 94 -13.90 6.09 3.51
CA GLY A 94 -13.78 6.89 2.30
C GLY A 94 -12.52 6.60 1.48
N TRP A 95 -11.77 5.55 1.82
CA TRP A 95 -10.62 5.15 1.03
C TRP A 95 -11.05 4.32 -0.18
N LYS A 96 -10.40 4.56 -1.31
CA LYS A 96 -10.51 3.67 -2.45
C LYS A 96 -9.39 2.64 -2.36
N VAL A 97 -9.72 1.36 -2.40
CA VAL A 97 -8.75 0.28 -2.34
C VAL A 97 -8.59 -0.30 -3.74
N THR A 98 -7.38 -0.19 -4.27
CA THR A 98 -7.05 -0.67 -5.62
C THR A 98 -6.09 -1.84 -5.52
N ASP A 99 -6.51 -3.00 -5.99
CA ASP A 99 -5.67 -4.19 -6.03
C ASP A 99 -4.94 -4.25 -7.36
N VAL A 100 -3.63 -4.41 -7.29
CA VAL A 100 -2.77 -4.49 -8.47
C VAL A 100 -2.15 -5.88 -8.52
N ASP A 101 -2.46 -6.62 -9.58
CA ASP A 101 -1.86 -7.93 -9.79
C ASP A 101 -0.45 -7.77 -10.34
N THR A 102 0.50 -8.36 -9.63
CA THR A 102 1.92 -8.30 -10.01
C THR A 102 2.39 -9.60 -10.64
N ASP A 103 1.50 -10.54 -10.86
CA ASP A 103 1.81 -11.80 -11.51
C ASP A 103 1.86 -11.63 -13.01
N VAL A 104 2.97 -11.98 -13.55
CA VAL A 104 3.15 -12.00 -14.99
C VAL A 104 3.29 -13.46 -15.44
#